data_283d0387a61714055fdff3c98402d7b1
#
_entry.id   283d0387a61714055fdff3c98402d7b1
#
_cell.length_a   1.000
_cell.length_b   1.000
_cell.length_c   1.000
_cell.angle_alpha   90.00
_cell.angle_beta   90.00
_cell.angle_gamma   90.00
#
_symmetry.space_group_name_H-M   'P 1'
#
loop_
_entity.id
_entity.type
_entity.pdbx_description
1 polymer ?
#
loop_
_entity_poly.entity_id
_entity_poly.type
_entity_poly.pdbx_seq_one_letter_code
_entity_poly.pdbx_strand_id
1 'polypeptide(L)'
;MKIVSFNINSIRARPHQLIHLRDTIDPDVIGIQETKVNDPEFPIDEIREIGYHSEFWGQKGHYGVAMLSKKKPENVQKGFTGDSKDDQKRFIQATFKWKRKKITIMNGYFPQGENRSHETKFPKKIKFYDDLENHIKKLKKTEENLIVMGDFNVAPTKLD
;
A
#
# COMPACT_ATOMS: atom_id res chain seq x y z
N MET A 1 -13.08 12.02 4.26
CA MET A 1 -12.40 10.89 3.59
C MET A 1 -12.25 9.78 4.61
N LYS A 2 -12.81 8.61 4.32
CA LYS A 2 -12.58 7.37 5.10
C LYS A 2 -11.47 6.59 4.42
N ILE A 3 -10.46 6.19 5.16
CA ILE A 3 -9.30 5.48 4.63
C ILE A 3 -9.13 4.20 5.45
N VAL A 4 -8.90 3.08 4.76
CA VAL A 4 -8.68 1.76 5.37
C VAL A 4 -7.34 1.22 4.90
N SER A 5 -6.55 0.67 5.81
CA SER A 5 -5.38 -0.17 5.52
C SER A 5 -5.73 -1.62 5.81
N PHE A 6 -5.48 -2.52 4.84
CA PHE A 6 -5.93 -3.90 4.93
C PHE A 6 -4.98 -4.88 4.25
N ASN A 7 -4.36 -5.76 5.05
CA ASN A 7 -3.61 -6.90 4.51
C ASN A 7 -4.62 -8.00 4.11
N ILE A 8 -4.83 -8.16 2.79
CA ILE A 8 -5.84 -9.09 2.27
C ILE A 8 -5.32 -10.52 2.14
N ASN A 9 -4.02 -10.71 2.19
CA ASN A 9 -3.40 -12.03 2.05
C ASN A 9 -3.95 -12.84 0.84
N SER A 10 -3.74 -12.33 -0.36
CA SER A 10 -4.25 -12.76 -1.67
C SER A 10 -5.61 -12.18 -2.06
N ILE A 11 -5.56 -11.19 -2.96
CA ILE A 11 -6.74 -10.45 -3.43
C ILE A 11 -7.73 -11.33 -4.20
N ARG A 12 -7.22 -12.31 -4.97
CA ARG A 12 -8.06 -13.25 -5.74
C ARG A 12 -8.75 -14.30 -4.87
N ALA A 13 -8.17 -14.63 -3.72
CA ALA A 13 -8.75 -15.63 -2.82
C ALA A 13 -9.84 -15.05 -1.90
N ARG A 14 -9.87 -13.72 -1.73
CA ARG A 14 -10.70 -13.04 -0.71
C ARG A 14 -11.50 -11.84 -1.22
N PRO A 15 -12.15 -11.92 -2.40
CA PRO A 15 -12.94 -10.79 -2.92
C PRO A 15 -14.10 -10.42 -1.99
N HIS A 16 -14.67 -11.40 -1.26
CA HIS A 16 -15.73 -11.19 -0.29
C HIS A 16 -15.35 -10.21 0.84
N GLN A 17 -14.06 -10.14 1.21
CA GLN A 17 -13.59 -9.19 2.23
C GLN A 17 -13.65 -7.73 1.71
N LEU A 18 -13.37 -7.49 0.44
CA LEU A 18 -13.50 -6.17 -0.17
C LEU A 18 -14.98 -5.74 -0.25
N ILE A 19 -15.86 -6.67 -0.61
CA ILE A 19 -17.31 -6.45 -0.61
C ILE A 19 -17.79 -6.11 0.80
N HIS A 20 -17.34 -6.85 1.81
CA HIS A 20 -17.68 -6.58 3.20
C HIS A 20 -17.20 -5.19 3.66
N LEU A 21 -15.96 -4.81 3.35
CA LEU A 21 -15.43 -3.47 3.65
C LEU A 21 -16.26 -2.36 2.98
N ARG A 22 -16.65 -2.55 1.71
CA ARG A 22 -17.54 -1.62 1.00
C ARG A 22 -18.86 -1.48 1.74
N ASP A 23 -19.51 -2.59 2.07
CA ASP A 23 -20.88 -2.60 2.59
C ASP A 23 -20.97 -2.12 4.06
N THR A 24 -19.93 -2.33 4.86
CA THR A 24 -19.92 -1.99 6.29
C THR A 24 -19.27 -0.65 6.59
N ILE A 25 -18.19 -0.30 5.90
CA ILE A 25 -17.39 0.90 6.17
C ILE A 25 -17.59 1.94 5.09
N ASP A 26 -17.76 1.51 3.84
CA ASP A 26 -17.84 2.35 2.64
C ASP A 26 -16.66 3.34 2.53
N PRO A 27 -15.40 2.83 2.49
CA PRO A 27 -14.22 3.68 2.48
C PRO A 27 -14.05 4.43 1.16
N ASP A 28 -13.45 5.62 1.23
CA ASP A 28 -13.07 6.39 0.04
C ASP A 28 -11.79 5.84 -0.60
N VAL A 29 -10.87 5.33 0.24
CA VAL A 29 -9.59 4.74 -0.17
C VAL A 29 -9.29 3.52 0.68
N ILE A 30 -8.80 2.44 0.05
CA ILE A 30 -8.34 1.22 0.69
C ILE A 30 -6.89 0.96 0.24
N GLY A 31 -5.93 0.96 1.16
CA GLY A 31 -4.58 0.48 0.93
C GLY A 31 -4.50 -1.01 1.19
N ILE A 32 -4.18 -1.76 0.18
CA ILE A 32 -4.10 -3.22 0.23
C ILE A 32 -2.64 -3.67 0.29
N GLN A 33 -2.34 -4.63 1.17
CA GLN A 33 -1.07 -5.33 1.24
C GLN A 33 -1.28 -6.81 0.92
N GLU A 34 -0.23 -7.47 0.46
CA GLU A 34 -0.21 -8.88 0.05
C GLU A 34 -1.24 -9.24 -1.03
N THR A 35 -1.24 -8.51 -2.13
CA THR A 35 -2.12 -8.85 -3.28
C THR A 35 -1.81 -10.22 -3.86
N LYS A 36 -0.53 -10.65 -3.83
CA LYS A 36 -0.01 -11.96 -4.24
C LYS A 36 -0.31 -12.34 -5.70
N VAL A 37 -0.54 -11.36 -6.55
CA VAL A 37 -0.77 -11.54 -7.99
C VAL A 37 0.17 -10.64 -8.79
N ASN A 38 0.53 -11.06 -10.00
CA ASN A 38 1.21 -10.19 -10.96
C ASN A 38 0.23 -9.19 -11.57
N ASP A 39 0.74 -8.08 -12.11
CA ASP A 39 -0.09 -7.03 -12.70
C ASP A 39 -1.08 -7.54 -13.76
N PRO A 40 -0.72 -8.45 -14.71
CA PRO A 40 -1.68 -8.98 -15.68
C PRO A 40 -2.81 -9.83 -15.08
N GLU A 41 -2.63 -10.35 -13.88
CA GLU A 41 -3.60 -11.21 -13.18
C GLU A 41 -4.42 -10.45 -12.13
N PHE A 42 -4.21 -9.13 -12.01
CA PHE A 42 -4.92 -8.32 -11.02
C PHE A 42 -6.41 -8.20 -11.39
N PRO A 43 -7.34 -8.41 -10.45
CA PRO A 43 -8.79 -8.47 -10.72
C PRO A 43 -9.41 -7.08 -10.88
N ILE A 44 -9.04 -6.38 -11.97
CA ILE A 44 -9.45 -4.99 -12.23
C ILE A 44 -10.97 -4.87 -12.40
N ASP A 45 -11.57 -5.78 -13.13
CA ASP A 45 -12.99 -5.71 -13.47
C ASP A 45 -13.87 -5.98 -12.23
N GLU A 46 -13.52 -6.98 -11.44
CA GLU A 46 -14.21 -7.29 -10.18
C GLU A 46 -14.13 -6.11 -9.17
N ILE A 47 -12.99 -5.43 -9.13
CA ILE A 47 -12.82 -4.25 -8.28
C ILE A 47 -13.64 -3.07 -8.81
N ARG A 48 -13.73 -2.91 -10.12
CA ARG A 48 -14.56 -1.88 -10.75
C ARG A 48 -16.04 -2.14 -10.50
N GLU A 49 -16.51 -3.39 -10.57
CA GLU A 49 -17.89 -3.77 -10.28
C GLU A 49 -18.32 -3.42 -8.85
N ILE A 50 -17.42 -3.48 -7.89
CA ILE A 50 -17.70 -3.05 -6.51
C ILE A 50 -17.51 -1.54 -6.28
N GLY A 51 -17.26 -0.76 -7.34
CA GLY A 51 -17.27 0.70 -7.31
C GLY A 51 -15.91 1.37 -7.03
N TYR A 52 -14.78 0.66 -7.22
CA TYR A 52 -13.45 1.22 -6.99
C TYR A 52 -12.60 1.26 -8.26
N HIS A 53 -11.82 2.33 -8.41
CA HIS A 53 -10.64 2.35 -9.26
C HIS A 53 -9.50 1.62 -8.55
N SER A 54 -8.63 0.96 -9.28
CA SER A 54 -7.47 0.26 -8.74
C SER A 54 -6.18 0.77 -9.34
N GLU A 55 -5.22 1.08 -8.47
CA GLU A 55 -3.82 1.27 -8.80
C GLU A 55 -3.04 0.22 -8.02
N PHE A 56 -2.13 -0.49 -8.68
CA PHE A 56 -1.48 -1.63 -8.06
C PHE A 56 -0.04 -1.81 -8.58
N TRP A 57 0.75 -2.47 -7.77
CA TRP A 57 2.09 -2.91 -8.11
C TRP A 57 2.22 -4.35 -7.62
N GLY A 58 1.98 -5.28 -8.54
CA GLY A 58 1.76 -6.68 -8.24
C GLY A 58 3.02 -7.52 -8.29
N GLN A 59 3.06 -8.53 -7.45
CA GLN A 59 4.07 -9.58 -7.47
C GLN A 59 3.46 -10.89 -7.01
N LYS A 60 3.69 -11.95 -7.78
CA LYS A 60 3.19 -13.28 -7.44
C LYS A 60 3.86 -13.83 -6.17
N GLY A 61 3.09 -14.55 -5.37
CA GLY A 61 3.56 -15.29 -4.21
C GLY A 61 3.39 -14.53 -2.89
N HIS A 62 4.32 -13.65 -2.54
CA HIS A 62 4.37 -13.11 -1.17
C HIS A 62 4.16 -11.60 -1.04
N TYR A 63 4.15 -10.86 -2.16
CA TYR A 63 4.20 -9.41 -2.15
C TYR A 63 3.03 -8.82 -2.93
N GLY A 64 3.19 -7.57 -3.31
CA GLY A 64 2.22 -6.80 -4.04
C GLY A 64 1.39 -5.89 -3.15
N VAL A 65 1.22 -4.66 -3.60
CA VAL A 65 0.43 -3.62 -2.95
C VAL A 65 -0.55 -3.01 -3.94
N ALA A 66 -1.68 -2.52 -3.42
CA ALA A 66 -2.65 -1.80 -4.23
C ALA A 66 -3.27 -0.63 -3.46
N MET A 67 -3.81 0.32 -4.21
CA MET A 67 -4.63 1.41 -3.73
C MET A 67 -5.95 1.35 -4.48
N LEU A 68 -7.03 1.03 -3.76
CA LEU A 68 -8.38 1.05 -4.30
C LEU A 68 -9.04 2.35 -3.87
N SER A 69 -9.77 3.02 -4.77
CA SER A 69 -10.34 4.32 -4.46
C SER A 69 -11.63 4.60 -5.24
N LYS A 70 -12.61 5.27 -4.62
CA LYS A 70 -13.82 5.71 -5.30
C LYS A 70 -13.56 6.78 -6.37
N LYS A 71 -12.52 7.56 -6.20
CA LYS A 71 -12.08 8.59 -7.15
C LYS A 71 -10.71 8.23 -7.69
N LYS A 72 -10.53 8.39 -9.00
CA LYS A 72 -9.23 8.18 -9.63
C LYS A 72 -8.19 9.16 -9.04
N PRO A 73 -6.99 8.70 -8.66
CA PRO A 73 -5.93 9.60 -8.20
C PRO A 73 -5.41 10.51 -9.31
N GLU A 74 -4.90 11.69 -8.94
CA GLU A 74 -4.24 12.62 -9.87
C GLU A 74 -2.84 12.13 -10.25
N ASN A 75 -2.16 11.47 -9.33
CA ASN A 75 -0.81 10.95 -9.54
C ASN A 75 -0.61 9.65 -8.76
N VAL A 76 0.20 8.75 -9.31
CA VAL A 76 0.57 7.46 -8.69
C VAL A 76 2.06 7.24 -8.85
N GLN A 77 2.70 6.80 -7.76
CA GLN A 77 4.08 6.34 -7.76
C GLN A 77 4.13 4.90 -7.23
N LYS A 78 4.81 4.02 -7.96
CA LYS A 78 5.04 2.61 -7.60
C LYS A 78 6.50 2.44 -7.20
N GLY A 79 6.74 1.98 -5.97
CA GLY A 79 8.08 1.88 -5.40
C GLY A 79 8.70 3.23 -4.99
N PHE A 80 9.85 3.17 -4.36
CA PHE A 80 10.67 4.34 -4.05
C PHE A 80 11.49 4.78 -5.28
N THR A 81 11.93 6.03 -5.28
CA THR A 81 12.89 6.50 -6.29
C THR A 81 14.20 5.71 -6.16
N GLY A 82 14.56 4.99 -7.21
CA GLY A 82 15.75 4.13 -7.22
C GLY A 82 15.47 2.64 -7.07
N ASP A 83 14.22 2.25 -6.82
CA ASP A 83 13.84 0.84 -6.86
C ASP A 83 14.03 0.26 -8.26
N SER A 84 14.57 -0.94 -8.33
CA SER A 84 14.73 -1.72 -9.56
C SER A 84 13.46 -2.52 -9.87
N LYS A 85 13.40 -3.08 -11.09
CA LYS A 85 12.29 -3.98 -11.49
C LYS A 85 12.26 -5.27 -10.67
N ASP A 86 13.41 -5.68 -10.13
CA ASP A 86 13.58 -6.92 -9.37
C ASP A 86 13.30 -6.74 -7.87
N ASP A 87 13.13 -5.50 -7.41
CA ASP A 87 12.80 -5.22 -6.03
C ASP A 87 11.39 -5.70 -5.67
N GLN A 88 11.22 -6.04 -4.40
CA GLN A 88 9.93 -6.50 -3.87
C GLN A 88 8.88 -5.40 -3.96
N LYS A 89 7.72 -5.72 -4.50
CA LYS A 89 6.62 -4.79 -4.74
C LYS A 89 5.88 -4.50 -3.43
N ARG A 90 6.40 -3.54 -2.64
CA ARG A 90 5.99 -3.27 -1.26
C ARG A 90 5.46 -1.86 -0.99
N PHE A 91 5.57 -0.94 -1.94
CA PHE A 91 5.20 0.45 -1.74
C PHE A 91 4.44 1.01 -2.93
N ILE A 92 3.35 1.70 -2.66
CA ILE A 92 2.59 2.47 -3.65
C ILE A 92 2.10 3.77 -3.01
N GLN A 93 2.18 4.86 -3.75
CA GLN A 93 1.70 6.18 -3.35
C GLN A 93 0.67 6.67 -4.36
N ALA A 94 -0.37 7.32 -3.87
CA ALA A 94 -1.36 7.98 -4.72
C ALA A 94 -1.74 9.35 -4.15
N THR A 95 -1.86 10.35 -5.02
CA THR A 95 -2.29 11.70 -4.66
C THR A 95 -3.72 11.93 -5.12
N PHE A 96 -4.57 12.40 -4.21
CA PHE A 96 -5.99 12.62 -4.43
C PHE A 96 -6.35 14.10 -4.20
N LYS A 97 -7.25 14.61 -5.04
CA LYS A 97 -7.95 15.87 -4.76
C LYS A 97 -9.15 15.60 -3.86
N TRP A 98 -9.11 16.15 -2.66
CA TRP A 98 -10.21 16.04 -1.71
C TRP A 98 -10.71 17.41 -1.27
N LYS A 99 -11.92 17.76 -1.72
CA LYS A 99 -12.43 19.15 -1.59
C LYS A 99 -11.46 20.13 -2.25
N ARG A 100 -10.90 21.06 -1.48
CA ARG A 100 -9.93 22.07 -1.96
C ARG A 100 -8.46 21.72 -1.65
N LYS A 101 -8.20 20.51 -1.12
CA LYS A 101 -6.86 20.07 -0.70
C LYS A 101 -6.36 18.91 -1.55
N LYS A 102 -5.06 18.79 -1.68
CA LYS A 102 -4.40 17.57 -2.14
C LYS A 102 -4.01 16.74 -0.93
N ILE A 103 -4.21 15.43 -1.00
CA ILE A 103 -3.82 14.46 0.02
C ILE A 103 -3.03 13.37 -0.67
N THR A 104 -1.80 13.18 -0.22
CA THR A 104 -0.93 12.12 -0.71
C THR A 104 -0.93 10.98 0.30
N ILE A 105 -1.36 9.81 -0.15
CA ILE A 105 -1.48 8.59 0.65
C ILE A 105 -0.42 7.60 0.20
N MET A 106 0.37 7.14 1.15
CA MET A 106 1.41 6.12 0.98
C MET A 106 0.95 4.83 1.62
N ASN A 107 0.95 3.74 0.86
CA ASN A 107 0.60 2.40 1.34
C ASN A 107 1.81 1.48 1.23
N GLY A 108 2.25 0.92 2.36
CA GLY A 108 3.41 0.06 2.47
C GLY A 108 3.10 -1.33 3.00
N TYR A 109 3.77 -2.34 2.43
CA TYR A 109 3.91 -3.66 3.02
C TYR A 109 5.35 -3.80 3.55
N PHE A 110 5.54 -3.41 4.80
CA PHE A 110 6.86 -3.30 5.42
C PHE A 110 7.50 -4.67 5.61
N PRO A 111 8.80 -4.84 5.34
CA PRO A 111 9.47 -6.10 5.57
C PRO A 111 9.38 -6.53 7.04
N GLN A 112 9.09 -7.80 7.28
CA GLN A 112 8.99 -8.35 8.64
C GLN A 112 10.34 -8.31 9.37
N GLY A 113 11.45 -8.56 8.65
CA GLY A 113 12.81 -8.50 9.22
C GLY A 113 13.19 -9.72 10.03
N GLU A 114 12.22 -10.57 10.42
CA GLU A 114 12.35 -11.77 11.23
C GLU A 114 12.87 -11.44 12.64
N ASN A 115 14.17 -11.38 12.86
CA ASN A 115 14.79 -10.94 14.11
C ASN A 115 15.99 -10.01 13.83
N ARG A 116 16.49 -9.34 14.87
CA ARG A 116 17.57 -8.33 14.74
C ARG A 116 18.90 -8.90 14.28
N SER A 117 19.15 -10.19 14.48
CA SER A 117 20.38 -10.87 14.07
C SER A 117 20.31 -11.50 12.68
N HIS A 118 19.16 -11.41 11.99
CA HIS A 118 19.03 -11.98 10.66
C HIS A 118 19.81 -11.15 9.62
N GLU A 119 20.84 -11.74 9.04
CA GLU A 119 21.85 -11.07 8.21
C GLU A 119 21.30 -10.37 6.96
N THR A 120 20.18 -10.83 6.40
CA THR A 120 19.63 -10.26 5.15
C THR A 120 18.25 -9.62 5.32
N LYS A 121 17.35 -10.21 6.10
CA LYS A 121 15.96 -9.72 6.23
C LYS A 121 15.87 -8.46 7.09
N PHE A 122 16.64 -8.43 8.20
CA PHE A 122 16.62 -7.25 9.07
C PHE A 122 17.24 -6.01 8.41
N PRO A 123 18.40 -6.06 7.73
CA PRO A 123 18.90 -4.94 6.95
C PRO A 123 17.93 -4.44 5.88
N LYS A 124 17.22 -5.35 5.19
CA LYS A 124 16.18 -4.95 4.22
C LYS A 124 15.02 -4.20 4.89
N LYS A 125 14.64 -4.59 6.10
CA LYS A 125 13.63 -3.88 6.89
C LYS A 125 14.11 -2.46 7.21
N ILE A 126 15.32 -2.32 7.75
CA ILE A 126 15.88 -1.00 8.08
C ILE A 126 15.96 -0.12 6.83
N LYS A 127 16.51 -0.66 5.73
CA LYS A 127 16.57 0.06 4.45
C LYS A 127 15.19 0.58 4.00
N PHE A 128 14.14 -0.23 4.12
CA PHE A 128 12.80 0.19 3.72
C PHE A 128 12.29 1.37 4.56
N TYR A 129 12.57 1.37 5.88
CA TYR A 129 12.21 2.49 6.75
C TYR A 129 13.03 3.76 6.42
N ASP A 130 14.33 3.62 6.13
CA ASP A 130 15.19 4.73 5.74
C ASP A 130 14.75 5.33 4.39
N ASP A 131 14.39 4.49 3.42
CA ASP A 131 13.86 4.92 2.12
C ASP A 131 12.54 5.68 2.29
N LEU A 132 11.63 5.19 3.14
CA LEU A 132 10.38 5.86 3.45
C LEU A 132 10.60 7.20 4.16
N GLU A 133 11.49 7.25 5.15
CA GLU A 133 11.81 8.49 5.86
C GLU A 133 12.37 9.56 4.90
N ASN A 134 13.32 9.16 4.05
CA ASN A 134 13.89 10.03 3.05
C ASN A 134 12.86 10.51 2.02
N HIS A 135 11.95 9.63 1.62
CA HIS A 135 10.84 9.95 0.72
C HIS A 135 9.89 10.97 1.35
N ILE A 136 9.48 10.76 2.61
CA ILE A 136 8.64 11.69 3.36
C ILE A 136 9.32 13.05 3.52
N LYS A 137 10.61 13.09 3.85
CA LYS A 137 11.39 14.34 3.98
C LYS A 137 11.40 15.15 2.67
N LYS A 138 11.45 14.48 1.52
CA LYS A 138 11.36 15.14 0.21
C LYS A 138 9.95 15.68 -0.05
N LEU A 139 8.92 14.86 0.18
CA LEU A 139 7.52 15.25 -0.05
C LEU A 139 7.07 16.42 0.83
N LYS A 140 7.49 16.47 2.10
CA LYS A 140 7.15 17.56 3.02
C LYS A 140 7.58 18.95 2.55
N LYS A 141 8.44 19.04 1.55
CA LYS A 141 8.82 20.34 0.96
C LYS A 141 7.75 20.91 0.03
N THR A 142 6.87 20.07 -0.51
CA THR A 142 5.88 20.44 -1.54
C THR A 142 4.47 19.99 -1.21
N GLU A 143 4.30 19.02 -0.30
CA GLU A 143 3.02 18.39 0.04
C GLU A 143 2.68 18.65 1.51
N GLU A 144 1.50 19.21 1.78
CA GLU A 144 1.07 19.54 3.15
C GLU A 144 0.37 18.37 3.86
N ASN A 145 -0.36 17.55 3.11
CA ASN A 145 -1.21 16.51 3.68
C ASN A 145 -0.69 15.14 3.26
N LEU A 146 0.11 14.51 4.12
CA LEU A 146 0.69 13.20 3.93
C LEU A 146 0.08 12.20 4.90
N ILE A 147 -0.30 11.04 4.39
CA ILE A 147 -0.77 9.89 5.16
C ILE A 147 0.11 8.69 4.83
N VAL A 148 0.64 8.04 5.84
CA VAL A 148 1.32 6.75 5.71
C VAL A 148 0.44 5.70 6.36
N MET A 149 0.15 4.65 5.61
CA MET A 149 -0.59 3.49 6.09
C MET A 149 0.05 2.21 5.56
N GLY A 150 -0.35 1.09 6.11
CA GLY A 150 0.13 -0.20 5.64
C GLY A 150 0.22 -1.23 6.75
N ASP A 151 0.80 -2.38 6.40
CA ASP A 151 1.22 -3.40 7.35
C ASP A 151 2.67 -3.12 7.74
N PHE A 152 2.86 -2.51 8.90
CA PHE A 152 4.17 -2.06 9.39
C PHE A 152 5.08 -3.18 9.87
N ASN A 153 4.53 -4.37 10.14
CA ASN A 153 5.27 -5.50 10.70
C ASN A 153 6.12 -5.13 11.93
N VAL A 154 5.55 -4.31 12.80
CA VAL A 154 6.19 -3.86 14.06
C VAL A 154 5.26 -4.19 15.21
N ALA A 155 5.80 -4.86 16.21
CA ALA A 155 5.18 -5.02 17.52
C ALA A 155 5.75 -3.94 18.46
N PRO A 156 5.03 -2.86 18.76
CA PRO A 156 5.53 -1.78 19.59
C PRO A 156 5.62 -2.16 21.06
N THR A 157 4.86 -3.14 21.49
CA THR A 157 4.86 -3.62 22.89
C THR A 157 4.99 -5.15 22.97
N LYS A 158 5.14 -5.70 24.19
CA LYS A 158 5.16 -7.15 24.41
C LYS A 158 3.79 -7.80 24.28
N LEU A 159 2.72 -7.02 24.17
CA LEU A 159 1.34 -7.50 24.03
C LEU A 159 0.89 -7.61 22.57
N ASP A 160 1.72 -7.12 21.65
CA ASP A 160 1.43 -7.13 20.19
C ASP A 160 1.97 -8.37 19.49
#